data_ae7461caa2041bed4b1a4a525889cabe
#
_entry.id   ae7461caa2041bed4b1a4a525889cabe
#
_cell.length_a   1.000
_cell.length_b   1.000
_cell.length_c   1.000
_cell.angle_alpha   90.00
_cell.angle_beta   90.00
_cell.angle_gamma   90.00
#
_symmetry.space_group_name_H-M   'P 1'
#
loop_
_entity.id
_entity.type
_entity.pdbx_description
1 polymer ?
#
loop_
_entity_poly.entity_id
_entity_poly.type
_entity_poly.pdbx_seq_one_letter_code
_entity_poly.pdbx_strand_id
1 'polypeptide(L)'
;PKDFHKRGCPILRASCALPGATKGVVLGKDRYFDGGVTDSIPLAHAYEDGCQKAVVVLTQDRNYQKQPMGHARLIRRIFRKYPLMTRAILNRYKIYNRQLETVWDAQGRGDAFVIAPDHPLHCPTLERNTDKLEQIYQTGYRNAMEQMDALKAFLAKPSPFTETK
;
A
#
# COMPACT_ATOMS: atom_id res chain seq x y z
N PRO A 1 6.63 -19.80 0.15
CA PRO A 1 5.70 -20.81 0.63
C PRO A 1 5.16 -21.62 -0.54
N LYS A 2 5.38 -22.95 -0.52
CA LYS A 2 5.03 -23.87 -1.62
C LYS A 2 3.51 -24.17 -1.74
N ASP A 3 2.66 -23.49 -0.97
CA ASP A 3 1.24 -23.80 -0.85
C ASP A 3 0.30 -22.81 -1.54
N PHE A 4 0.82 -21.98 -2.47
CA PHE A 4 -0.01 -21.02 -3.22
C PHE A 4 -1.14 -21.66 -4.06
N HIS A 5 -1.05 -22.95 -4.37
CA HIS A 5 -1.96 -23.61 -5.32
C HIS A 5 -3.06 -24.48 -4.71
N LYS A 6 -3.04 -24.71 -3.39
CA LYS A 6 -4.07 -25.55 -2.75
C LYS A 6 -5.07 -24.69 -1.96
N ARG A 7 -6.28 -24.53 -2.47
CA ARG A 7 -7.45 -23.92 -1.82
C ARG A 7 -7.42 -22.39 -1.65
N GLY A 8 -7.36 -21.66 -2.78
CA GLY A 8 -7.79 -20.25 -2.80
C GLY A 8 -6.94 -19.31 -1.93
N CYS A 9 -5.65 -19.46 -1.99
CA CYS A 9 -4.62 -18.60 -1.40
C CYS A 9 -5.06 -17.85 -0.10
N PRO A 10 -5.17 -18.53 1.05
CA PRO A 10 -5.72 -17.93 2.27
C PRO A 10 -4.93 -16.71 2.75
N ILE A 11 -3.63 -16.65 2.44
CA ILE A 11 -2.75 -15.52 2.78
C ILE A 11 -3.17 -14.27 1.98
N LEU A 12 -3.40 -14.38 0.66
CA LEU A 12 -3.89 -13.25 -0.14
C LEU A 12 -5.28 -12.79 0.30
N ARG A 13 -6.17 -13.75 0.62
CA ARG A 13 -7.49 -13.41 1.17
C ARG A 13 -7.38 -12.68 2.50
N ALA A 14 -6.44 -13.07 3.36
CA ALA A 14 -6.17 -12.39 4.62
C ALA A 14 -5.65 -10.97 4.38
N SER A 15 -4.72 -10.81 3.43
CA SER A 15 -4.15 -9.52 3.05
C SER A 15 -5.16 -8.53 2.47
N CYS A 16 -6.29 -9.02 1.92
CA CYS A 16 -7.37 -8.20 1.37
C CYS A 16 -8.61 -8.14 2.29
N ALA A 17 -8.55 -8.68 3.50
CA ALA A 17 -9.69 -8.76 4.41
C ALA A 17 -9.92 -7.44 5.16
N LEU A 18 -10.67 -6.51 4.56
CA LEU A 18 -10.98 -5.19 5.14
C LEU A 18 -11.78 -5.32 6.44
N PRO A 19 -11.30 -4.76 7.58
CA PRO A 19 -12.05 -4.74 8.82
C PRO A 19 -13.40 -4.02 8.67
N GLY A 20 -14.47 -4.68 9.10
CA GLY A 20 -15.83 -4.13 9.02
C GLY A 20 -16.57 -4.43 7.70
N ALA A 21 -15.87 -4.66 6.60
CA ALA A 21 -16.45 -5.05 5.31
C ALA A 21 -16.43 -6.57 5.10
N THR A 22 -15.39 -7.24 5.62
CA THR A 22 -15.23 -8.69 5.51
C THR A 22 -14.97 -9.33 6.86
N LYS A 23 -15.23 -10.64 6.95
CA LYS A 23 -14.77 -11.43 8.10
C LYS A 23 -13.27 -11.67 7.93
N GLY A 24 -12.45 -11.38 8.97
CA GLY A 24 -11.03 -11.71 8.95
C GLY A 24 -10.79 -13.20 8.68
N VAL A 25 -9.68 -13.51 8.04
CA VAL A 25 -9.30 -14.88 7.66
C VAL A 25 -8.56 -15.55 8.82
N VAL A 26 -8.99 -16.76 9.20
CA VAL A 26 -8.31 -17.54 10.24
C VAL A 26 -7.21 -18.37 9.60
N LEU A 27 -5.98 -18.17 10.07
CA LEU A 27 -4.81 -18.96 9.69
C LEU A 27 -4.17 -19.50 10.97
N GLY A 28 -4.23 -20.82 11.13
CA GLY A 28 -3.84 -21.45 12.39
C GLY A 28 -4.77 -21.05 13.54
N LYS A 29 -4.21 -20.45 14.59
CA LYS A 29 -4.95 -19.99 15.79
C LYS A 29 -5.36 -18.51 15.69
N ASP A 30 -4.82 -17.76 14.73
CA ASP A 30 -4.93 -16.32 14.67
C ASP A 30 -5.88 -15.87 13.55
N ARG A 31 -6.46 -14.68 13.74
CA ARG A 31 -7.32 -14.03 12.74
C ARG A 31 -6.58 -12.85 12.14
N TYR A 32 -6.48 -12.86 10.82
CA TYR A 32 -5.77 -11.86 10.03
C TYR A 32 -6.74 -10.96 9.28
N PHE A 33 -6.32 -9.72 9.11
CA PHE A 33 -7.00 -8.69 8.34
C PHE A 33 -6.02 -8.03 7.37
N ASP A 34 -6.54 -7.16 6.51
CA ASP A 34 -5.79 -6.38 5.53
C ASP A 34 -4.59 -5.66 6.18
N GLY A 35 -3.40 -5.92 5.64
CA GLY A 35 -2.15 -5.31 6.11
C GLY A 35 -2.10 -3.80 5.96
N GLY A 36 -2.84 -3.25 4.99
CA GLY A 36 -2.95 -1.81 4.80
C GLY A 36 -3.62 -1.04 5.96
N VAL A 37 -4.11 -1.73 7.00
CA VAL A 37 -4.56 -1.10 8.25
C VAL A 37 -3.38 -0.59 9.08
N THR A 38 -2.28 -1.36 9.10
CA THR A 38 -1.10 -1.09 9.94
C THR A 38 0.10 -0.65 9.12
N ASP A 39 0.23 -1.16 7.89
CA ASP A 39 1.33 -0.87 6.98
C ASP A 39 0.81 -0.79 5.54
N SER A 40 0.42 0.41 5.12
CA SER A 40 -0.20 0.64 3.81
C SER A 40 0.82 0.71 2.67
N ILE A 41 2.05 1.14 2.96
CA ILE A 41 3.16 1.28 2.00
C ILE A 41 4.41 0.67 2.65
N PRO A 42 4.62 -0.66 2.52
CA PRO A 42 5.62 -1.41 3.29
C PRO A 42 7.06 -1.24 2.75
N LEU A 43 7.48 0.00 2.43
CA LEU A 43 8.80 0.29 1.91
C LEU A 43 9.90 0.00 2.94
N ALA A 44 9.66 0.32 4.21
CA ALA A 44 10.61 0.04 5.28
C ALA A 44 10.88 -1.48 5.41
N HIS A 45 9.83 -2.30 5.38
CA HIS A 45 9.98 -3.75 5.41
C HIS A 45 10.72 -4.30 4.19
N ALA A 46 10.54 -3.73 3.01
CA ALA A 46 11.32 -4.14 1.83
C ALA A 46 12.83 -3.92 2.05
N TYR A 47 13.21 -2.81 2.68
CA TYR A 47 14.60 -2.56 3.04
C TYR A 47 15.12 -3.46 4.17
N GLU A 48 14.31 -3.74 5.19
CA GLU A 48 14.60 -4.71 6.25
C GLU A 48 14.82 -6.12 5.70
N ASP A 49 14.07 -6.51 4.66
CA ASP A 49 14.22 -7.77 3.92
C ASP A 49 15.45 -7.79 2.98
N GLY A 50 16.26 -6.73 2.98
CA GLY A 50 17.52 -6.65 2.22
C GLY A 50 17.38 -6.06 0.81
N CYS A 51 16.22 -5.52 0.43
CA CYS A 51 16.09 -4.79 -0.82
C CYS A 51 16.91 -3.50 -0.77
N GLN A 52 17.81 -3.34 -1.72
CA GLN A 52 18.66 -2.13 -1.80
C GLN A 52 17.98 -1.00 -2.56
N LYS A 53 17.04 -1.32 -3.41
CA LYS A 53 16.23 -0.40 -4.21
C LYS A 53 14.79 -0.86 -4.25
N ALA A 54 13.87 0.08 -4.37
CA ALA A 54 12.46 -0.22 -4.48
C ALA A 54 11.80 0.54 -5.65
N VAL A 55 10.83 -0.10 -6.29
CA VAL A 55 9.87 0.58 -7.17
C VAL A 55 8.56 0.67 -6.42
N VAL A 56 8.11 1.88 -6.14
CA VAL A 56 6.88 2.14 -5.40
C VAL A 56 5.81 2.64 -6.36
N VAL A 57 4.72 1.89 -6.48
CA VAL A 57 3.57 2.29 -7.29
C VAL A 57 2.47 2.77 -6.34
N LEU A 58 2.14 4.05 -6.40
CA LEU A 58 1.10 4.68 -5.59
C LEU A 58 -0.21 4.76 -6.37
N THR A 59 -1.32 4.58 -5.66
CA THR A 59 -2.69 4.73 -6.20
C THR A 59 -3.27 6.12 -5.93
N GLN A 60 -2.51 6.97 -5.28
CA GLN A 60 -2.87 8.36 -4.97
C GLN A 60 -1.81 9.30 -5.56
N ASP A 61 -2.23 10.50 -5.91
CA ASP A 61 -1.34 11.52 -6.45
C ASP A 61 -0.29 12.00 -5.42
N ARG A 62 0.71 12.72 -5.91
CA ARG A 62 1.84 13.19 -5.11
C ARG A 62 1.44 14.09 -3.93
N ASN A 63 0.36 14.83 -4.05
CA ASN A 63 -0.08 15.78 -3.03
C ASN A 63 -1.10 15.18 -2.07
N TYR A 64 -1.44 13.92 -2.25
CA TYR A 64 -2.43 13.25 -1.42
C TYR A 64 -1.98 13.18 0.04
N GLN A 65 -2.89 13.58 0.93
CA GLN A 65 -2.77 13.34 2.36
C GLN A 65 -4.02 12.66 2.89
N LYS A 66 -3.80 11.52 3.52
CA LYS A 66 -4.88 10.74 4.11
C LYS A 66 -5.47 11.50 5.29
N GLN A 67 -6.80 11.66 5.27
CA GLN A 67 -7.54 12.33 6.33
C GLN A 67 -7.92 11.37 7.46
N PRO A 68 -8.10 11.88 8.69
CA PRO A 68 -8.65 11.08 9.79
C PRO A 68 -9.98 10.44 9.39
N MET A 69 -10.19 9.18 9.81
CA MET A 69 -11.46 8.50 9.56
C MET A 69 -12.54 9.13 10.45
N GLY A 70 -13.66 9.49 9.84
CA GLY A 70 -14.86 9.94 10.56
C GLY A 70 -15.44 8.84 11.47
N HIS A 71 -16.42 9.22 12.29
CA HIS A 71 -17.20 8.28 13.13
C HIS A 71 -16.36 7.42 14.11
N ALA A 72 -15.33 7.99 14.71
CA ALA A 72 -14.44 7.31 15.65
C ALA A 72 -15.19 6.59 16.80
N ARG A 73 -16.31 7.17 17.28
CA ARG A 73 -17.16 6.53 18.32
C ARG A 73 -17.78 5.22 17.82
N LEU A 74 -18.25 5.20 16.56
CA LEU A 74 -18.83 4.00 15.94
C LEU A 74 -17.75 2.92 15.75
N ILE A 75 -16.56 3.30 15.28
CA ILE A 75 -15.43 2.39 15.11
C ILE A 75 -15.08 1.74 16.46
N ARG A 76 -14.97 2.53 17.54
CA ARG A 76 -14.70 2.01 18.89
C ARG A 76 -15.78 1.05 19.37
N ARG A 77 -17.05 1.29 19.03
CA ARG A 77 -18.15 0.40 19.38
C ARG A 77 -18.11 -0.92 18.61
N ILE A 78 -17.87 -0.87 17.30
CA ILE A 78 -17.82 -2.06 16.44
C ILE A 78 -16.64 -2.96 16.84
N PHE A 79 -15.46 -2.36 17.04
CA PHE A 79 -14.23 -3.09 17.35
C PHE A 79 -13.89 -3.11 18.85
N ARG A 80 -14.89 -2.96 19.75
CA ARG A 80 -14.68 -2.88 21.20
C ARG A 80 -13.92 -4.09 21.78
N LYS A 81 -14.05 -5.26 21.14
CA LYS A 81 -13.34 -6.49 21.54
C LYS A 81 -11.89 -6.53 21.02
N TYR A 82 -11.50 -5.61 20.16
CA TYR A 82 -10.21 -5.55 19.49
C TYR A 82 -9.57 -4.16 19.63
N PRO A 83 -9.11 -3.78 20.82
CA PRO A 83 -8.63 -2.41 21.11
C PRO A 83 -7.42 -2.02 20.25
N LEU A 84 -6.50 -2.95 19.98
CA LEU A 84 -5.35 -2.70 19.11
C LEU A 84 -5.77 -2.46 17.64
N MET A 85 -6.74 -3.21 17.14
CA MET A 85 -7.33 -2.98 15.82
C MET A 85 -8.00 -1.61 15.74
N THR A 86 -8.77 -1.24 16.76
CA THR A 86 -9.40 0.08 16.86
C THR A 86 -8.35 1.19 16.78
N ARG A 87 -7.26 1.06 17.54
CA ARG A 87 -6.15 2.02 17.54
C ARG A 87 -5.49 2.10 16.15
N ALA A 88 -5.24 0.96 15.52
CA ALA A 88 -4.65 0.89 14.18
C ALA A 88 -5.52 1.60 13.14
N ILE A 89 -6.83 1.30 13.11
CA ILE A 89 -7.79 1.93 12.18
C ILE A 89 -7.81 3.45 12.36
N LEU A 90 -7.92 3.93 13.60
CA LEU A 90 -8.04 5.36 13.91
C LEU A 90 -6.73 6.14 13.64
N ASN A 91 -5.57 5.50 13.76
CA ASN A 91 -4.27 6.10 13.50
C ASN A 91 -3.75 5.86 12.08
N ARG A 92 -4.48 5.11 11.24
CA ARG A 92 -4.04 4.76 9.88
C ARG A 92 -3.61 5.97 9.06
N TYR A 93 -4.30 7.09 9.17
CA TYR A 93 -3.98 8.31 8.43
C TYR A 93 -2.59 8.86 8.78
N LYS A 94 -2.20 8.83 10.07
CA LYS A 94 -0.88 9.28 10.51
C LYS A 94 0.23 8.38 9.99
N ILE A 95 0.01 7.06 10.07
CA ILE A 95 0.98 6.06 9.60
C ILE A 95 1.16 6.19 8.09
N TYR A 96 0.06 6.25 7.35
CA TYR A 96 0.07 6.40 5.90
C TYR A 96 0.83 7.66 5.45
N ASN A 97 0.54 8.82 6.06
CA ASN A 97 1.19 10.07 5.68
C ASN A 97 2.69 10.04 5.99
N ARG A 98 3.10 9.44 7.12
CA ARG A 98 4.52 9.23 7.43
C ARG A 98 5.19 8.29 6.43
N GLN A 99 4.50 7.24 6.00
CA GLN A 99 5.01 6.34 4.95
C GLN A 99 5.18 7.05 3.61
N LEU A 100 4.27 7.95 3.24
CA LEU A 100 4.46 8.80 2.06
C LEU A 100 5.71 9.69 2.18
N GLU A 101 5.94 10.33 3.33
CA GLU A 101 7.16 11.10 3.58
C GLU A 101 8.41 10.23 3.37
N THR A 102 8.43 9.02 3.95
CA THR A 102 9.52 8.05 3.76
C THR A 102 9.71 7.67 2.28
N VAL A 103 8.63 7.53 1.51
CA VAL A 103 8.71 7.23 0.07
C VAL A 103 9.34 8.38 -0.70
N TRP A 104 8.94 9.62 -0.42
CA TRP A 104 9.50 10.79 -1.10
C TRP A 104 10.97 11.03 -0.72
N ASP A 105 11.33 10.81 0.54
CA ASP A 105 12.70 10.86 1.00
C ASP A 105 13.57 9.80 0.31
N ALA A 106 13.07 8.57 0.18
CA ALA A 106 13.77 7.50 -0.51
C ALA A 106 13.93 7.80 -2.02
N GLN A 107 12.93 8.39 -2.65
CA GLN A 107 13.04 8.88 -4.03
C GLN A 107 14.11 9.97 -4.15
N GLY A 108 14.13 10.92 -3.21
CA GLY A 108 15.13 12.01 -3.18
C GLY A 108 16.57 11.52 -3.04
N ARG A 109 16.77 10.45 -2.28
CA ARG A 109 18.09 9.79 -2.14
C ARG A 109 18.47 8.89 -3.33
N GLY A 110 17.54 8.56 -4.20
CA GLY A 110 17.77 7.60 -5.29
C GLY A 110 17.64 6.13 -4.89
N ASP A 111 17.07 5.84 -3.74
CA ASP A 111 16.82 4.48 -3.23
C ASP A 111 15.50 3.90 -3.76
N ALA A 112 14.55 4.77 -4.10
CA ALA A 112 13.27 4.39 -4.64
C ALA A 112 12.95 5.10 -5.96
N PHE A 113 12.25 4.40 -6.85
CA PHE A 113 11.58 4.97 -8.01
C PHE A 113 10.08 4.96 -7.76
N VAL A 114 9.43 6.13 -7.88
CA VAL A 114 8.02 6.26 -7.54
C VAL A 114 7.20 6.54 -8.79
N ILE A 115 6.22 5.67 -9.05
CA ILE A 115 5.18 5.87 -10.06
C ILE A 115 3.90 6.24 -9.30
N ALA A 116 3.37 7.43 -9.58
CA ALA A 116 2.15 7.94 -8.96
C ALA A 116 1.27 8.61 -10.01
N PRO A 117 -0.06 8.65 -9.83
CA PRO A 117 -0.93 9.42 -10.70
C PRO A 117 -0.59 10.91 -10.68
N ASP A 118 -0.68 11.58 -11.82
CA ASP A 118 -0.46 13.03 -11.93
C ASP A 118 -1.58 13.84 -11.27
N HIS A 119 -2.77 13.24 -11.23
CA HIS A 119 -3.99 13.87 -10.69
C HIS A 119 -4.78 12.90 -9.81
N PRO A 120 -5.60 13.40 -8.87
CA PRO A 120 -6.47 12.55 -8.06
C PRO A 120 -7.40 11.69 -8.93
N LEU A 121 -7.38 10.37 -8.73
CA LEU A 121 -8.17 9.43 -9.52
C LEU A 121 -9.66 9.40 -9.14
N HIS A 122 -10.03 9.99 -8.00
CA HIS A 122 -11.41 10.02 -7.48
C HIS A 122 -12.14 8.65 -7.55
N CYS A 123 -11.41 7.57 -7.20
CA CYS A 123 -11.93 6.22 -7.21
C CYS A 123 -12.42 5.82 -5.80
N PRO A 124 -13.73 5.66 -5.57
CA PRO A 124 -14.23 5.12 -4.32
C PRO A 124 -13.78 3.68 -4.11
N THR A 125 -13.68 3.25 -2.85
CA THR A 125 -13.26 1.88 -2.48
C THR A 125 -14.13 0.78 -3.10
N LEU A 126 -15.40 1.06 -3.39
CA LEU A 126 -16.35 0.11 -3.98
C LEU A 126 -16.89 0.66 -5.32
N GLU A 127 -16.00 1.09 -6.20
CA GLU A 127 -16.38 1.49 -7.55
C GLU A 127 -16.88 0.28 -8.35
N ARG A 128 -18.00 0.45 -9.07
CA ARG A 128 -18.62 -0.59 -9.92
C ARG A 128 -18.83 -0.16 -11.36
N ASN A 129 -18.57 1.10 -11.66
CA ASN A 129 -18.64 1.61 -13.04
C ASN A 129 -17.43 1.11 -13.81
N THR A 130 -17.65 0.20 -14.75
CA THR A 130 -16.60 -0.42 -15.56
C THR A 130 -15.86 0.57 -16.44
N ASP A 131 -16.58 1.55 -17.02
CA ASP A 131 -15.97 2.56 -17.90
C ASP A 131 -15.01 3.48 -17.09
N LYS A 132 -15.42 3.83 -15.87
CA LYS A 132 -14.57 4.60 -14.96
C LYS A 132 -13.36 3.80 -14.52
N LEU A 133 -13.52 2.51 -14.22
CA LEU A 133 -12.39 1.63 -13.87
C LEU A 133 -11.42 1.50 -15.04
N GLU A 134 -11.93 1.37 -16.27
CA GLU A 134 -11.11 1.32 -17.49
C GLU A 134 -10.34 2.63 -17.69
N GLN A 135 -10.98 3.80 -17.53
CA GLN A 135 -10.31 5.09 -17.61
C GLN A 135 -9.17 5.22 -16.59
N ILE A 136 -9.39 4.77 -15.35
CA ILE A 136 -8.38 4.78 -14.29
C ILE A 136 -7.22 3.84 -14.66
N TYR A 137 -7.53 2.64 -15.17
CA TYR A 137 -6.52 1.70 -15.64
C TYR A 137 -5.67 2.30 -16.76
N GLN A 138 -6.28 2.88 -17.80
CA GLN A 138 -5.57 3.51 -18.90
C GLN A 138 -4.72 4.69 -18.45
N THR A 139 -5.17 5.44 -17.47
CA THR A 139 -4.38 6.52 -16.86
C THR A 139 -3.13 5.96 -16.17
N GLY A 140 -3.27 4.94 -15.32
CA GLY A 140 -2.14 4.30 -14.65
C GLY A 140 -1.16 3.67 -15.64
N TYR A 141 -1.67 3.00 -16.68
CA TYR A 141 -0.84 2.40 -17.72
C TYR A 141 -0.01 3.45 -18.46
N ARG A 142 -0.63 4.54 -18.89
CA ARG A 142 0.05 5.65 -19.59
C ARG A 142 1.11 6.29 -18.69
N ASN A 143 0.78 6.65 -17.45
CA ASN A 143 1.73 7.23 -16.50
C ASN A 143 2.96 6.32 -16.27
N ALA A 144 2.75 5.01 -16.22
CA ALA A 144 3.86 4.06 -16.09
C ALA A 144 4.71 3.97 -17.36
N MET A 145 4.06 3.93 -18.54
CA MET A 145 4.78 3.84 -19.84
C MET A 145 5.60 5.09 -20.13
N GLU A 146 5.11 6.28 -19.81
CA GLU A 146 5.84 7.55 -19.95
C GLU A 146 7.11 7.59 -19.09
N GLN A 147 7.14 6.86 -17.98
CA GLN A 147 8.27 6.79 -17.06
C GLN A 147 9.15 5.54 -17.26
N MET A 148 8.87 4.70 -18.27
CA MET A 148 9.52 3.41 -18.45
C MET A 148 11.03 3.51 -18.68
N ASP A 149 11.50 4.46 -19.46
CA ASP A 149 12.93 4.62 -19.74
C ASP A 149 13.68 5.14 -18.50
N ALA A 150 13.07 6.05 -17.75
CA ALA A 150 13.61 6.50 -16.46
C ALA A 150 13.66 5.36 -15.43
N LEU A 151 12.63 4.50 -15.39
CA LEU A 151 12.62 3.32 -14.54
C LEU A 151 13.72 2.33 -14.91
N LYS A 152 13.91 2.04 -16.21
CA LYS A 152 15.01 1.17 -16.68
C LYS A 152 16.37 1.75 -16.30
N ALA A 153 16.57 3.05 -16.49
CA ALA A 153 17.81 3.73 -16.10
C ALA A 153 18.03 3.67 -14.57
N PHE A 154 16.99 3.83 -13.76
CA PHE A 154 17.07 3.66 -12.31
C PHE A 154 17.49 2.25 -11.92
N LEU A 155 16.90 1.22 -12.53
CA LEU A 155 17.22 -0.19 -12.23
C LEU A 155 18.64 -0.56 -12.67
N ALA A 156 19.15 0.01 -13.76
CA ALA A 156 20.51 -0.25 -14.27
C ALA A 156 21.62 0.38 -13.40
N LYS A 157 21.34 1.42 -12.63
CA LYS A 157 22.33 2.03 -11.74
C LYS A 157 22.64 1.11 -10.56
N PRO A 158 23.90 1.01 -10.07
CA PRO A 158 24.18 0.33 -8.80
C PRO A 158 23.43 1.00 -7.65
N SER A 159 23.17 0.23 -6.58
CA SER A 159 22.56 0.79 -5.38
C SER A 159 23.55 1.74 -4.68
N PRO A 160 23.10 2.87 -4.13
CA PRO A 160 23.95 3.75 -3.34
C PRO A 160 24.53 3.07 -2.08
N PHE A 161 23.95 1.95 -1.64
CA PHE A 161 24.45 1.17 -0.48
C PHE A 161 25.54 0.15 -0.82
N THR A 162 25.97 0.04 -2.11
CA THR A 162 26.98 -0.93 -2.52
C THR A 162 28.43 -0.42 -2.39
N GLU A 163 28.65 0.83 -1.98
CA GLU A 163 29.99 1.43 -1.90
C GLU A 163 30.66 1.34 -0.52
N THR A 164 30.20 0.49 0.38
CA THR A 164 30.88 0.31 1.67
C THR A 164 31.26 -1.17 1.87
N LYS A 165 32.34 -1.58 1.22
CA LYS A 165 33.17 -2.71 1.66
C LYS A 165 34.64 -2.31 1.59
#